data_aa13c976eeacb1ec15a12eeb13faf94c
#
_entry.id   aa13c976eeacb1ec15a12eeb13faf94c
#
_cell.length_a   1.000
_cell.length_b   1.000
_cell.length_c   1.000
_cell.angle_alpha   90.00
_cell.angle_beta   90.00
_cell.angle_gamma   90.00
#
_symmetry.space_group_name_H-M   'P 1'
#
loop_
_entity.id
_entity.type
_entity.pdbx_description
1 polymer ?
#
loop_
_entity_poly.entity_id
_entity_poly.type
_entity_poly.pdbx_seq_one_letter_code
_entity_poly.pdbx_strand_id
1 'polypeptide(L)'
;MIRRLLPLIIFFVLMGFLAQSLYESETELPSPLIGKPIPEFKLRNLITEEFVTNDQIVGNISLINVWATWCVGCEIEHEFLVELSQDRNVNLPIIGLNWKDDDQLAKLWLKQLGDPYML
;
A
#
# COMPACT_ATOMS: atom_id res chain seq x y z
N MET A 1 33.63 -25.27 33.94
CA MET A 1 32.53 -25.69 33.04
C MET A 1 31.52 -24.55 32.80
N ILE A 2 31.03 -23.82 33.80
CA ILE A 2 30.05 -22.72 33.67
C ILE A 2 30.48 -21.61 32.71
N ARG A 3 31.79 -21.25 32.70
CA ARG A 3 32.34 -20.19 31.84
C ARG A 3 32.20 -20.49 30.32
N ARG A 4 32.17 -21.78 29.94
CA ARG A 4 31.99 -22.21 28.55
C ARG A 4 30.51 -22.30 28.14
N LEU A 5 29.60 -22.44 29.11
CA LEU A 5 28.15 -22.49 28.89
C LEU A 5 27.50 -21.09 28.88
N LEU A 6 28.20 -20.10 29.45
CA LEU A 6 27.69 -18.73 29.53
C LEU A 6 27.24 -18.15 28.18
N PRO A 7 28.02 -18.21 27.07
CA PRO A 7 27.56 -17.69 25.78
C PRO A 7 26.35 -18.43 25.23
N LEU A 8 26.24 -19.73 25.50
CA LEU A 8 25.07 -20.52 25.08
C LEU A 8 23.80 -20.11 25.83
N ILE A 9 23.89 -19.85 27.12
CA ILE A 9 22.79 -19.37 27.93
C ILE A 9 22.34 -18.00 27.45
N ILE A 10 23.27 -17.07 27.22
CA ILE A 10 22.98 -15.72 26.69
C ILE A 10 22.28 -15.83 25.33
N PHE A 11 22.74 -16.70 24.45
CA PHE A 11 22.12 -16.91 23.13
C PHE A 11 20.65 -17.35 23.26
N PHE A 12 20.35 -18.34 24.09
CA PHE A 12 18.99 -18.83 24.27
C PHE A 12 18.08 -17.80 24.96
N VAL A 13 18.60 -17.01 25.89
CA VAL A 13 17.85 -15.90 26.53
C VAL A 13 17.49 -14.82 25.50
N LEU A 14 18.46 -14.40 24.67
CA LEU A 14 18.21 -13.43 23.59
C LEU A 14 17.24 -13.99 22.54
N MET A 15 17.38 -15.25 22.17
CA MET A 15 16.48 -15.93 21.23
C MET A 15 15.05 -15.96 21.77
N GLY A 16 14.87 -16.29 23.06
CA GLY A 16 13.57 -16.26 23.73
C GLY A 16 12.96 -14.86 23.78
N PHE A 17 13.77 -13.85 24.08
CA PHE A 17 13.32 -12.45 24.09
C PHE A 17 12.90 -11.98 22.70
N LEU A 18 13.65 -12.30 21.66
CA LEU A 18 13.30 -11.95 20.27
C LEU A 18 12.03 -12.70 19.81
N ALA A 19 11.89 -13.97 20.15
CA ALA A 19 10.69 -14.73 19.84
C ALA A 19 9.45 -14.15 20.53
N GLN A 20 9.56 -13.73 21.79
CA GLN A 20 8.50 -13.05 22.52
C GLN A 20 8.11 -11.73 21.86
N SER A 21 9.11 -10.91 21.46
CA SER A 21 8.88 -9.63 20.78
C SER A 21 8.18 -9.80 19.44
N LEU A 22 8.50 -10.84 18.67
CA LEU A 22 7.81 -11.15 17.40
C LEU A 22 6.36 -11.59 17.63
N TYR A 23 6.08 -12.28 18.72
CA TYR A 23 4.74 -12.75 19.03
C TYR A 23 3.81 -11.61 19.53
N GLU A 24 4.37 -10.58 20.17
CA GLU A 24 3.64 -9.41 20.68
C GLU A 24 3.47 -8.28 19.65
N SER A 25 3.96 -8.44 18.41
CA SER A 25 3.96 -7.39 17.38
C SER A 25 2.61 -7.13 16.70
N GLU A 26 1.50 -7.67 17.18
CA GLU A 26 0.15 -7.36 16.69
C GLU A 26 -0.47 -6.09 17.32
N THR A 27 0.32 -5.12 17.71
CA THR A 27 -0.22 -3.79 17.99
C THR A 27 -0.52 -3.11 16.66
N GLU A 28 -1.73 -3.24 16.16
CA GLU A 28 -2.25 -2.41 15.09
C GLU A 28 -2.04 -0.95 15.50
N LEU A 29 -1.08 -0.28 14.88
CA LEU A 29 -0.91 1.14 15.07
C LEU A 29 -2.14 1.83 14.45
N PRO A 30 -2.99 2.49 15.26
CA PRO A 30 -4.15 3.18 14.70
C PRO A 30 -3.67 4.23 13.71
N SER A 31 -4.18 4.16 12.48
CA SER A 31 -3.83 5.15 11.46
C SER A 31 -4.19 6.55 11.96
N PRO A 32 -3.26 7.52 11.94
CA PRO A 32 -3.53 8.88 12.36
C PRO A 32 -4.54 9.61 11.44
N LEU A 33 -4.93 9.00 10.35
CA LEU A 33 -5.86 9.56 9.35
C LEU A 33 -7.32 9.14 9.57
N ILE A 34 -7.57 8.15 10.44
CA ILE A 34 -8.94 7.70 10.75
C ILE A 34 -9.76 8.88 11.31
N GLY A 35 -10.92 9.11 10.68
CA GLY A 35 -11.84 10.18 11.08
C GLY A 35 -11.40 11.60 10.70
N LYS A 36 -10.32 11.74 9.94
CA LYS A 36 -9.90 13.05 9.43
C LYS A 36 -10.35 13.26 7.99
N PRO A 37 -10.67 14.48 7.60
CA PRO A 37 -10.96 14.79 6.22
C PRO A 37 -9.72 14.57 5.35
N ILE A 38 -9.94 14.19 4.11
CA ILE A 38 -8.88 14.13 3.09
C ILE A 38 -8.28 15.54 2.92
N PRO A 39 -6.95 15.70 2.93
CA PRO A 39 -6.34 17.01 2.69
C PRO A 39 -6.65 17.51 1.28
N GLU A 40 -6.68 18.81 1.11
CA GLU A 40 -6.81 19.40 -0.22
C GLU A 40 -5.61 19.06 -1.09
N PHE A 41 -5.87 18.60 -2.31
CA PHE A 41 -4.85 18.33 -3.31
C PHE A 41 -5.32 18.75 -4.71
N LYS A 42 -4.35 18.98 -5.58
CA LYS A 42 -4.55 19.16 -7.01
C LYS A 42 -3.45 18.40 -7.73
N LEU A 43 -3.78 17.24 -8.28
CA LEU A 43 -2.85 16.35 -8.96
C LEU A 43 -3.24 16.19 -10.42
N ARG A 44 -2.27 15.89 -11.27
CA ARG A 44 -2.51 15.62 -12.68
C ARG A 44 -2.83 14.14 -12.87
N ASN A 45 -3.93 13.85 -13.55
CA ASN A 45 -4.24 12.48 -13.96
C ASN A 45 -3.18 11.98 -14.95
N LEU A 46 -2.68 10.79 -14.71
CA LEU A 46 -1.60 10.21 -15.50
C LEU A 46 -1.99 9.97 -16.97
N ILE A 47 -3.25 9.61 -17.22
CA ILE A 47 -3.74 9.21 -18.56
C ILE A 47 -4.34 10.41 -19.30
N THR A 48 -5.28 11.14 -18.65
CA THR A 48 -6.02 12.24 -19.30
C THR A 48 -5.27 13.57 -19.27
N GLU A 49 -4.24 13.67 -18.41
CA GLU A 49 -3.45 14.88 -18.13
C GLU A 49 -4.26 16.05 -17.51
N GLU A 50 -5.53 15.83 -17.21
CA GLU A 50 -6.40 16.80 -16.53
C GLU A 50 -6.09 16.86 -15.04
N PHE A 51 -6.42 17.98 -14.41
CA PHE A 51 -6.26 18.14 -12.98
C PHE A 51 -7.42 17.51 -12.22
N VAL A 52 -7.09 16.70 -11.22
CA VAL A 52 -8.00 16.05 -10.29
C VAL A 52 -7.84 16.70 -8.91
N THR A 53 -8.94 16.98 -8.25
CA THR A 53 -9.00 17.53 -6.90
C THR A 53 -9.75 16.59 -5.96
N ASN A 54 -9.61 16.82 -4.65
CA ASN A 54 -10.33 16.05 -3.63
C ASN A 54 -11.86 16.07 -3.80
N ASP A 55 -12.43 17.12 -4.39
CA ASP A 55 -13.89 17.23 -4.60
C ASP A 55 -14.48 16.13 -5.50
N GLN A 56 -13.64 15.55 -6.37
CA GLN A 56 -14.04 14.45 -7.27
C GLN A 56 -14.08 13.10 -6.55
N ILE A 57 -13.49 13.01 -5.36
CA ILE A 57 -13.37 11.79 -4.58
C ILE A 57 -14.30 11.80 -3.38
N VAL A 58 -14.52 12.99 -2.78
CA VAL A 58 -15.33 13.17 -1.58
C VAL A 58 -16.80 12.84 -1.88
N GLY A 59 -17.45 12.16 -0.93
CA GLY A 59 -18.87 11.81 -0.98
C GLY A 59 -19.18 10.37 -1.38
N ASN A 60 -18.20 9.63 -1.88
CA ASN A 60 -18.29 8.20 -2.18
C ASN A 60 -17.23 7.39 -1.40
N ILE A 61 -17.59 6.16 -1.08
CA ILE A 61 -16.59 5.20 -0.56
C ILE A 61 -15.70 4.81 -1.73
N SER A 62 -14.39 5.02 -1.58
CA SER A 62 -13.38 4.69 -2.58
C SER A 62 -12.14 4.08 -1.93
N LEU A 63 -11.42 3.26 -2.67
CA LEU A 63 -10.14 2.72 -2.29
C LEU A 63 -9.04 3.58 -2.90
N ILE A 64 -8.16 4.14 -2.07
CA ILE A 64 -6.98 4.86 -2.54
C ILE A 64 -5.78 3.92 -2.44
N ASN A 65 -5.18 3.59 -3.56
CA ASN A 65 -3.98 2.78 -3.64
C ASN A 65 -2.77 3.63 -4.04
N VAL A 66 -1.71 3.57 -3.24
CA VAL A 66 -0.43 4.23 -3.55
C VAL A 66 0.49 3.20 -4.18
N TRP A 67 0.97 3.47 -5.40
CA TRP A 67 1.74 2.51 -6.18
C TRP A 67 2.89 3.16 -6.96
N ALA A 68 3.81 2.34 -7.45
CA ALA A 68 4.88 2.75 -8.35
C ALA A 68 5.42 1.54 -9.14
N THR A 69 6.01 1.79 -10.31
CA THR A 69 6.60 0.73 -11.15
C THR A 69 7.79 0.02 -10.50
N TRP A 70 8.50 0.69 -9.61
CA TRP A 70 9.63 0.15 -8.86
C TRP A 70 9.23 -0.60 -7.57
N CYS A 71 7.93 -0.64 -7.22
CA CYS A 71 7.41 -1.21 -5.98
C CYS A 71 7.03 -2.69 -6.20
N VAL A 72 7.86 -3.61 -5.77
CA VAL A 72 7.62 -5.07 -5.91
C VAL A 72 6.34 -5.52 -5.20
N GLY A 73 6.03 -4.98 -4.02
CA GLY A 73 4.78 -5.29 -3.31
C GLY A 73 3.55 -4.85 -4.10
N CYS A 74 3.63 -3.68 -4.76
CA CYS A 74 2.54 -3.15 -5.58
C CYS A 74 2.27 -4.04 -6.80
N GLU A 75 3.30 -4.64 -7.40
CA GLU A 75 3.16 -5.58 -8.52
C GLU A 75 2.40 -6.86 -8.10
N ILE A 76 2.72 -7.37 -6.90
CA ILE A 76 2.05 -8.56 -6.35
C ILE A 76 0.56 -8.30 -6.09
N GLU A 77 0.21 -7.12 -5.57
CA GLU A 77 -1.17 -6.75 -5.24
C GLU A 77 -1.98 -6.34 -6.47
N HIS A 78 -1.32 -5.98 -7.56
CA HIS A 78 -1.96 -5.36 -8.73
C HIS A 78 -2.99 -6.26 -9.41
N GLU A 79 -2.68 -7.55 -9.57
CA GLU A 79 -3.59 -8.53 -10.16
C GLU A 79 -4.93 -8.58 -9.39
N PHE A 80 -4.86 -8.59 -8.06
CA PHE A 80 -6.05 -8.54 -7.21
C PHE A 80 -6.85 -7.25 -7.40
N LEU A 81 -6.18 -6.10 -7.54
CA LEU A 81 -6.86 -4.82 -7.78
C LEU A 81 -7.55 -4.78 -9.15
N VAL A 82 -6.94 -5.38 -10.17
CA VAL A 82 -7.54 -5.52 -11.51
C VAL A 82 -8.78 -6.41 -11.44
N GLU A 83 -8.72 -7.56 -10.77
CA GLU A 83 -9.88 -8.42 -10.56
C GLU A 83 -10.99 -7.71 -9.80
N LEU A 84 -10.64 -7.00 -8.70
CA LEU A 84 -11.59 -6.25 -7.88
C LEU A 84 -12.30 -5.15 -8.68
N SER A 85 -11.57 -4.45 -9.56
CA SER A 85 -12.15 -3.40 -10.41
C SER A 85 -13.17 -3.92 -11.44
N GLN A 86 -13.07 -5.21 -11.79
CA GLN A 86 -13.94 -5.89 -12.75
C GLN A 86 -15.13 -6.61 -12.10
N ASP A 87 -15.12 -6.77 -10.77
CA ASP A 87 -16.20 -7.45 -10.06
C ASP A 87 -17.45 -6.57 -10.01
N ARG A 88 -18.48 -6.98 -10.74
CA ARG A 88 -19.78 -6.27 -10.81
C ARG A 88 -20.56 -6.24 -9.49
N ASN A 89 -20.20 -7.10 -8.55
CA ASN A 89 -20.83 -7.15 -7.22
C ASN A 89 -20.21 -6.12 -6.26
N VAL A 90 -19.03 -5.63 -6.59
CA VAL A 90 -18.27 -4.66 -5.79
C VAL A 90 -18.25 -3.33 -6.55
N ASN A 91 -19.10 -2.40 -6.10
CA ASN A 91 -19.10 -1.04 -6.64
C ASN A 91 -18.19 -0.15 -5.81
N LEU A 92 -16.87 -0.40 -5.90
CA LEU A 92 -15.84 0.30 -5.15
C LEU A 92 -14.87 0.97 -6.14
N PRO A 93 -14.98 2.28 -6.37
CA PRO A 93 -14.02 3.01 -7.18
C PRO A 93 -12.60 2.89 -6.60
N ILE A 94 -11.63 2.52 -7.44
CA ILE A 94 -10.23 2.45 -7.07
C ILE A 94 -9.51 3.65 -7.67
N ILE A 95 -8.81 4.40 -6.82
CA ILE A 95 -8.05 5.59 -7.19
C ILE A 95 -6.58 5.29 -7.04
N GLY A 96 -5.83 5.37 -8.14
CA GLY A 96 -4.40 5.12 -8.15
C GLY A 96 -3.60 6.40 -7.90
N LEU A 97 -2.75 6.39 -6.88
CA LEU A 97 -1.82 7.47 -6.60
C LEU A 97 -0.40 7.01 -6.92
N ASN A 98 0.09 7.37 -8.11
CA ASN A 98 1.44 7.03 -8.52
C ASN A 98 2.47 7.90 -7.78
N TRP A 99 3.46 7.28 -7.13
CA TRP A 99 4.38 7.96 -6.23
C TRP A 99 5.82 7.92 -6.71
N LYS A 100 6.40 9.10 -6.98
CA LYS A 100 7.82 9.27 -7.36
C LYS A 100 8.25 8.30 -8.47
N ASP A 101 7.52 8.30 -9.55
CA ASP A 101 7.71 7.41 -10.69
C ASP A 101 7.90 8.20 -11.98
N ASP A 102 8.31 7.53 -13.04
CA ASP A 102 8.34 8.08 -14.39
C ASP A 102 6.97 7.88 -15.05
N ASP A 103 6.37 8.97 -15.55
CA ASP A 103 5.04 8.94 -16.17
C ASP A 103 4.94 7.97 -17.36
N GLN A 104 6.01 7.82 -18.15
CA GLN A 104 5.99 6.94 -19.32
C GLN A 104 6.08 5.46 -18.90
N LEU A 105 6.92 5.17 -17.92
CA LEU A 105 7.02 3.83 -17.34
C LEU A 105 5.70 3.43 -16.66
N ALA A 106 5.10 4.34 -15.90
CA ALA A 106 3.81 4.12 -15.24
C ALA A 106 2.69 3.82 -16.24
N LYS A 107 2.57 4.63 -17.33
CA LYS A 107 1.61 4.38 -18.42
C LYS A 107 1.83 3.03 -19.08
N LEU A 108 3.09 2.66 -19.34
CA LEU A 108 3.42 1.37 -19.97
C LEU A 108 3.08 0.20 -19.04
N TRP A 109 3.36 0.33 -17.76
CA TRP A 109 3.09 -0.66 -16.73
C TRP A 109 1.57 -0.95 -16.63
N LEU A 110 0.73 0.09 -16.52
CA LEU A 110 -0.73 -0.06 -16.52
C LEU A 110 -1.25 -0.70 -17.83
N LYS A 111 -0.65 -0.35 -18.97
CA LYS A 111 -1.02 -0.96 -20.26
C LYS A 111 -0.71 -2.45 -20.33
N GLN A 112 0.38 -2.89 -19.68
CA GLN A 112 0.82 -4.28 -19.70
C GLN A 112 0.06 -5.15 -18.68
N LEU A 113 -0.17 -4.65 -17.48
CA LEU A 113 -0.73 -5.41 -16.38
C LEU A 113 -2.24 -5.17 -16.16
N GLY A 114 -2.82 -4.22 -16.88
CA GLY A 114 -4.19 -3.77 -16.70
C GLY A 114 -4.28 -2.48 -15.88
N ASP A 115 -5.37 -1.73 -16.05
CA ASP A 115 -5.61 -0.48 -15.32
C ASP A 115 -6.86 -0.63 -14.46
N PRO A 116 -6.71 -0.80 -13.13
CA PRO A 116 -7.83 -0.91 -12.21
C PRO A 116 -8.37 0.46 -11.75
N TYR A 117 -7.69 1.56 -12.11
CA TYR A 117 -7.93 2.87 -11.55
C TYR A 117 -8.96 3.67 -12.35
N MET A 118 -9.87 4.30 -11.62
CA MET A 118 -10.86 5.21 -12.21
C MET A 118 -10.26 6.60 -12.45
N LEU A 119 -9.31 7.00 -11.58
CA LEU A 119 -8.60 8.28 -11.61
C LEU A 119 -7.11 8.07 -11.37
#